data_6230e6acf668149d281b774aaf459c67
#
_entry.id   6230e6acf668149d281b774aaf459c67
#
_cell.length_a   1.000
_cell.length_b   1.000
_cell.length_c   1.000
_cell.angle_alpha   90.00
_cell.angle_beta   90.00
_cell.angle_gamma   90.00
#
_symmetry.space_group_name_H-M   'P 1'
#
loop_
_entity.id
_entity.type
_entity.pdbx_description
1 polymer ?
#
loop_
_entity_poly.entity_id
_entity_poly.type
_entity_poly.pdbx_seq_one_letter_code
_entity_poly.pdbx_strand_id
1 'polypeptide(L)'
;RVDDLKVAPQQTSTIRLDLGETCQCTEWLLNVSYKLKNREGLLPAGHTVAKDQLTLNPYKAPSMDLKNVETTNIETKAPAVQDNDANYLIVEGCGFRTEFNRENGYLIKYEVNGQDMIKEGEALTPNFWRAPTDNDFGAGLQKKYAAWKNPEMKLTSLNQRMENKQVIVEAVYDMPTVSAKLNLTYVINNKGAIKVTQKMTADKNAK
;
A
#
# COMPACT_ATOMS: atom_id res chain seq x y z
N ARG A 1 17.58 -5.45 30.29
CA ARG A 1 16.80 -6.00 31.42
C ARG A 1 16.97 -5.11 32.63
N VAL A 2 15.86 -4.77 33.32
CA VAL A 2 15.90 -4.02 34.59
C VAL A 2 15.73 -5.03 35.71
N ASP A 3 16.82 -5.31 36.44
CA ASP A 3 16.83 -6.38 37.44
C ASP A 3 16.40 -5.94 38.84
N ASP A 4 16.63 -4.68 39.22
CA ASP A 4 16.41 -4.18 40.59
C ASP A 4 15.18 -3.28 40.75
N LEU A 5 14.15 -3.56 39.96
CA LEU A 5 12.90 -2.81 40.09
C LEU A 5 12.18 -3.24 41.38
N LYS A 6 12.15 -2.35 42.36
CA LYS A 6 11.42 -2.52 43.63
C LYS A 6 10.40 -1.40 43.74
N VAL A 7 9.15 -1.69 43.41
CA VAL A 7 8.04 -0.74 43.50
C VAL A 7 6.95 -1.36 44.35
N ALA A 8 6.57 -0.71 45.45
CA ALA A 8 5.48 -1.18 46.28
C ALA A 8 4.13 -0.99 45.55
N PRO A 9 3.09 -1.73 45.92
CA PRO A 9 1.75 -1.54 45.38
C PRO A 9 1.31 -0.08 45.44
N GLN A 10 0.70 0.43 44.38
CA GLN A 10 0.24 1.82 44.21
C GLN A 10 1.35 2.89 44.22
N GLN A 11 2.61 2.50 44.15
CA GLN A 11 3.73 3.42 44.06
C GLN A 11 4.27 3.49 42.63
N THR A 12 4.92 4.60 42.31
CA THR A 12 5.56 4.86 41.01
C THR A 12 7.05 4.98 41.20
N SER A 13 7.83 4.42 40.27
CA SER A 13 9.29 4.60 40.22
C SER A 13 9.70 5.01 38.82
N THR A 14 10.62 5.96 38.76
CA THR A 14 11.19 6.42 37.47
C THR A 14 12.51 5.71 37.21
N ILE A 15 12.65 5.12 36.05
CA ILE A 15 13.86 4.44 35.60
C ILE A 15 14.40 5.19 34.38
N ARG A 16 15.68 5.50 34.40
CA ARG A 16 16.40 6.02 33.22
C ARG A 16 17.00 4.85 32.46
N LEU A 17 16.63 4.73 31.19
CA LEU A 17 17.20 3.75 30.27
C LEU A 17 18.18 4.47 29.33
N ASP A 18 19.39 3.93 29.22
CA ASP A 18 20.32 4.31 28.16
C ASP A 18 20.03 3.42 26.96
N LEU A 19 19.52 4.04 25.88
CA LEU A 19 19.15 3.34 24.65
C LEU A 19 20.24 3.43 23.57
N GLY A 20 21.38 4.04 23.91
CA GLY A 20 22.46 4.32 22.95
C GLY A 20 22.07 5.35 21.88
N GLU A 21 22.84 5.38 20.79
CA GLU A 21 22.56 6.27 19.66
C GLU A 21 21.41 5.71 18.81
N THR A 22 20.34 6.49 18.66
CA THR A 22 19.22 6.16 17.81
C THR A 22 19.31 6.93 16.49
N CYS A 23 19.18 6.22 15.35
CA CYS A 23 19.09 6.88 14.05
C CYS A 23 17.72 7.57 13.90
N GLN A 24 17.72 8.86 13.59
CA GLN A 24 16.47 9.59 13.30
C GLN A 24 15.91 9.30 11.89
N CYS A 25 16.58 8.47 11.09
CA CYS A 25 16.20 8.15 9.72
C CYS A 25 15.12 7.06 9.62
N THR A 26 14.84 6.33 10.71
CA THR A 26 13.88 5.22 10.75
C THR A 26 12.93 5.33 11.94
N GLU A 27 11.83 4.60 11.88
CA GLU A 27 10.95 4.44 13.03
C GLU A 27 11.64 3.66 14.15
N TRP A 28 11.50 4.16 15.38
CA TRP A 28 12.03 3.50 16.58
C TRP A 28 10.94 3.30 17.60
N LEU A 29 10.76 2.05 18.00
CA LEU A 29 9.78 1.63 18.99
C LEU A 29 10.48 0.95 20.15
N LEU A 30 10.20 1.38 21.37
CA LEU A 30 10.65 0.70 22.58
C LEU A 30 9.55 -0.24 23.06
N ASN A 31 9.82 -1.54 22.98
CA ASN A 31 8.94 -2.57 23.52
C ASN A 31 9.33 -2.90 24.96
N VAL A 32 8.41 -2.73 25.88
CA VAL A 32 8.58 -3.05 27.30
C VAL A 32 7.74 -4.27 27.63
N SER A 33 8.34 -5.25 28.33
CA SER A 33 7.65 -6.44 28.79
C SER A 33 7.83 -6.61 30.28
N TYR A 34 6.73 -6.80 31.00
CA TYR A 34 6.72 -7.12 32.43
C TYR A 34 6.59 -8.62 32.58
N LYS A 35 7.54 -9.25 33.28
CA LYS A 35 7.59 -10.71 33.42
C LYS A 35 7.62 -11.12 34.88
N LEU A 36 6.96 -12.23 35.20
CA LEU A 36 7.04 -12.82 36.51
C LEU A 36 8.47 -13.25 36.85
N LYS A 37 8.99 -12.85 38.00
CA LYS A 37 10.27 -13.34 38.51
C LYS A 37 10.21 -14.79 38.93
N ASN A 38 9.13 -15.17 39.58
CA ASN A 38 8.87 -16.50 40.12
C ASN A 38 7.57 -17.05 39.55
N ARG A 39 7.37 -18.36 39.70
CA ARG A 39 6.08 -19.00 39.40
C ARG A 39 4.99 -18.45 40.31
N GLU A 40 3.83 -18.11 39.76
CA GLU A 40 2.65 -17.66 40.51
C GLU A 40 1.43 -18.45 40.03
N GLY A 41 0.92 -19.33 40.90
CA GLY A 41 -0.19 -20.23 40.57
C GLY A 41 0.14 -21.11 39.34
N LEU A 42 -0.65 -20.97 38.28
CA LEU A 42 -0.46 -21.72 37.01
C LEU A 42 0.53 -21.05 36.08
N LEU A 43 0.95 -19.81 36.34
CA LEU A 43 1.85 -19.05 35.48
C LEU A 43 3.32 -19.34 35.83
N PRO A 44 4.14 -19.79 34.86
CA PRO A 44 5.55 -20.08 35.12
C PRO A 44 6.37 -18.80 35.32
N ALA A 45 7.54 -18.92 35.93
CA ALA A 45 8.53 -17.85 35.95
C ALA A 45 8.87 -17.43 34.51
N GLY A 46 9.04 -16.12 34.26
CA GLY A 46 9.26 -15.57 32.93
C GLY A 46 7.98 -15.30 32.12
N HIS A 47 6.80 -15.70 32.64
CA HIS A 47 5.54 -15.38 31.97
C HIS A 47 5.36 -13.87 31.86
N THR A 48 4.98 -13.39 30.65
CA THR A 48 4.74 -11.96 30.40
C THR A 48 3.35 -11.57 30.84
N VAL A 49 3.25 -10.75 31.87
CA VAL A 49 1.97 -10.29 32.44
C VAL A 49 1.46 -8.98 31.87
N ALA A 50 2.35 -8.16 31.32
CA ALA A 50 2.00 -6.92 30.62
C ALA A 50 3.04 -6.56 29.56
N LYS A 51 2.61 -5.77 28.57
CA LYS A 51 3.47 -5.23 27.53
C LYS A 51 3.07 -3.80 27.26
N ASP A 52 4.06 -2.95 26.99
CA ASP A 52 3.88 -1.60 26.49
C ASP A 52 4.78 -1.37 25.27
N GLN A 53 4.35 -0.48 24.38
CA GLN A 53 5.15 -0.01 23.27
C GLN A 53 5.15 1.51 23.26
N LEU A 54 6.35 2.09 23.32
CA LEU A 54 6.57 3.53 23.30
C LEU A 54 7.23 3.92 21.98
N THR A 55 6.70 4.93 21.31
CA THR A 55 7.30 5.46 20.10
C THR A 55 8.40 6.46 20.47
N LEU A 56 9.64 6.13 20.16
CA LEU A 56 10.80 7.00 20.38
C LEU A 56 11.05 7.91 19.19
N ASN A 57 10.89 7.40 17.97
CA ASN A 57 10.91 8.15 16.73
C ASN A 57 9.75 7.67 15.86
N PRO A 58 8.80 8.55 15.51
CA PRO A 58 7.65 8.14 14.72
C PRO A 58 8.03 7.83 13.27
N TYR A 59 7.27 6.93 12.65
CA TYR A 59 7.36 6.71 11.22
C TYR A 59 7.07 7.99 10.44
N LYS A 60 7.95 8.33 9.53
CA LYS A 60 7.74 9.42 8.56
C LYS A 60 7.43 8.78 7.20
N ALA A 61 6.19 8.90 6.78
CA ALA A 61 5.81 8.45 5.46
C ALA A 61 6.66 9.16 4.39
N PRO A 62 7.14 8.44 3.36
CA PRO A 62 7.77 9.09 2.22
C PRO A 62 6.77 10.03 1.54
N SER A 63 7.28 11.11 0.95
CA SER A 63 6.44 12.02 0.17
C SER A 63 5.76 11.24 -0.96
N MET A 64 4.44 11.38 -1.07
CA MET A 64 3.66 10.83 -2.19
C MET A 64 3.82 11.66 -3.47
N ASP A 65 4.58 12.74 -3.42
CA ASP A 65 4.91 13.52 -4.60
C ASP A 65 5.93 12.75 -5.43
N LEU A 66 5.48 12.19 -6.53
CA LEU A 66 6.36 11.60 -7.55
C LEU A 66 7.11 12.72 -8.28
N LYS A 67 8.19 13.19 -7.68
CA LYS A 67 9.13 14.05 -8.40
C LYS A 67 10.05 13.19 -9.25
N ASN A 68 10.42 13.68 -10.43
CA ASN A 68 11.52 13.11 -11.16
C ASN A 68 12.79 13.25 -10.32
N VAL A 69 13.58 12.20 -10.25
CA VAL A 69 14.85 12.25 -9.54
C VAL A 69 15.86 12.97 -10.43
N GLU A 70 16.26 14.18 -10.04
CA GLU A 70 17.39 14.86 -10.66
C GLU A 70 18.67 14.21 -10.13
N THR A 71 19.35 13.47 -10.98
CA THR A 71 20.71 13.02 -10.70
C THR A 71 21.69 13.94 -11.40
N THR A 72 22.63 14.45 -10.65
CA THR A 72 23.59 15.50 -11.07
C THR A 72 24.53 15.10 -12.21
N ASN A 73 24.51 13.84 -12.70
CA ASN A 73 25.48 13.35 -13.69
C ASN A 73 24.93 12.45 -14.81
N ILE A 74 23.63 12.21 -14.90
CA ILE A 74 23.02 11.50 -16.02
C ILE A 74 21.75 12.25 -16.38
N GLU A 75 21.63 12.72 -17.62
CA GLU A 75 20.35 13.17 -18.17
C GLU A 75 19.35 12.03 -18.00
N THR A 76 18.54 12.09 -16.97
CA THR A 76 17.46 11.14 -16.76
C THR A 76 16.41 11.43 -17.81
N LYS A 77 16.45 10.64 -18.89
CA LYS A 77 15.42 10.69 -19.93
C LYS A 77 14.05 10.42 -19.30
N ALA A 78 13.05 11.06 -19.85
CA ALA A 78 11.66 10.68 -19.58
C ALA A 78 11.46 9.20 -19.95
N PRO A 79 10.53 8.49 -19.32
CA PRO A 79 10.17 7.14 -19.75
C PRO A 79 9.74 7.15 -21.21
N ALA A 80 10.09 6.08 -21.95
CA ALA A 80 9.62 5.87 -23.30
C ALA A 80 8.23 5.20 -23.27
N VAL A 81 7.39 5.57 -24.23
CA VAL A 81 6.08 4.95 -24.42
C VAL A 81 6.09 4.20 -25.75
N GLN A 82 5.76 2.92 -25.72
CA GLN A 82 5.52 2.11 -26.91
C GLN A 82 4.00 1.91 -27.03
N ASP A 83 3.41 2.62 -27.99
CA ASP A 83 1.96 2.67 -28.21
C ASP A 83 1.52 1.99 -29.51
N ASN A 84 2.44 1.32 -30.19
CA ASN A 84 2.24 0.64 -31.47
C ASN A 84 1.90 -0.87 -31.33
N ASP A 85 1.97 -1.44 -30.14
CA ASP A 85 1.54 -2.82 -29.90
C ASP A 85 0.01 -2.89 -29.82
N ALA A 86 -0.58 -3.88 -30.48
CA ALA A 86 -2.05 -4.05 -30.55
C ALA A 86 -2.66 -4.48 -29.19
N ASN A 87 -1.89 -5.20 -28.38
CA ASN A 87 -2.36 -5.81 -27.15
C ASN A 87 -1.95 -5.05 -25.89
N TYR A 88 -0.83 -4.33 -25.95
CA TYR A 88 -0.22 -3.72 -24.77
C TYR A 88 0.17 -2.26 -25.01
N LEU A 89 -0.05 -1.45 -24.00
CA LEU A 89 0.56 -0.14 -23.84
C LEU A 89 1.76 -0.30 -22.90
N ILE A 90 2.97 -0.02 -23.43
CA ILE A 90 4.21 -0.26 -22.69
C ILE A 90 4.84 1.07 -22.29
N VAL A 91 5.26 1.19 -21.04
CA VAL A 91 6.05 2.31 -20.54
C VAL A 91 7.33 1.76 -19.93
N GLU A 92 8.47 2.22 -20.43
CA GLU A 92 9.77 1.73 -20.00
C GLU A 92 10.78 2.85 -19.79
N GLY A 93 11.75 2.60 -18.93
CA GLY A 93 12.83 3.52 -18.63
C GLY A 93 14.07 2.79 -18.11
N CYS A 94 15.01 3.56 -17.54
CA CYS A 94 16.21 2.97 -16.97
C CYS A 94 15.88 2.05 -15.80
N GLY A 95 15.98 0.74 -16.01
CA GLY A 95 15.77 -0.27 -14.97
C GLY A 95 14.33 -0.59 -14.66
N PHE A 96 13.36 -0.19 -15.48
CA PHE A 96 11.97 -0.60 -15.26
C PHE A 96 11.20 -0.78 -16.59
N ARG A 97 10.18 -1.61 -16.55
CA ARG A 97 9.20 -1.82 -17.61
C ARG A 97 7.82 -2.08 -17.02
N THR A 98 6.80 -1.45 -17.60
CA THR A 98 5.39 -1.65 -17.25
C THR A 98 4.59 -1.96 -18.51
N GLU A 99 3.60 -2.85 -18.38
CA GLU A 99 2.69 -3.20 -19.47
C GLU A 99 1.25 -3.13 -19.01
N PHE A 100 0.44 -2.39 -19.77
CA PHE A 100 -1.00 -2.30 -19.57
C PHE A 100 -1.71 -3.06 -20.68
N ASN A 101 -2.61 -3.97 -20.32
CA ASN A 101 -3.42 -4.69 -21.29
C ASN A 101 -4.47 -3.76 -21.89
N ARG A 102 -4.55 -3.67 -23.22
CA ARG A 102 -5.47 -2.76 -23.92
C ARG A 102 -6.92 -3.22 -23.87
N GLU A 103 -7.19 -4.50 -23.68
CA GLU A 103 -8.53 -5.04 -23.61
C GLU A 103 -9.24 -4.62 -22.31
N ASN A 104 -8.52 -4.67 -21.19
CA ASN A 104 -9.09 -4.44 -19.87
C ASN A 104 -8.49 -3.25 -19.09
N GLY A 105 -7.43 -2.61 -19.61
CA GLY A 105 -6.79 -1.43 -19.01
C GLY A 105 -5.96 -1.71 -17.76
N TYR A 106 -5.76 -2.96 -17.36
CA TYR A 106 -5.02 -3.29 -16.14
C TYR A 106 -3.51 -3.32 -16.36
N LEU A 107 -2.77 -2.92 -15.32
CA LEU A 107 -1.33 -3.12 -15.23
C LEU A 107 -1.06 -4.61 -14.97
N ILE A 108 -0.50 -5.28 -15.99
CA ILE A 108 -0.23 -6.72 -15.98
C ILE A 108 1.24 -7.06 -15.76
N LYS A 109 2.13 -6.11 -16.01
CA LYS A 109 3.56 -6.26 -15.78
C LYS A 109 4.13 -4.99 -15.14
N TYR A 110 4.91 -5.20 -14.09
CA TYR A 110 5.74 -4.17 -13.47
C TYR A 110 7.06 -4.82 -13.08
N GLU A 111 8.09 -4.55 -13.86
CA GLU A 111 9.44 -5.04 -13.67
C GLU A 111 10.35 -3.91 -13.20
N VAL A 112 11.17 -4.15 -12.20
CA VAL A 112 12.19 -3.22 -11.70
C VAL A 112 13.50 -3.97 -11.52
N ASN A 113 14.54 -3.48 -12.21
CA ASN A 113 15.89 -4.09 -12.21
C ASN A 113 15.90 -5.60 -12.51
N GLY A 114 15.06 -6.02 -13.46
CA GLY A 114 14.92 -7.42 -13.87
C GLY A 114 14.10 -8.29 -12.91
N GLN A 115 13.46 -7.69 -11.92
CA GLN A 115 12.57 -8.40 -11.00
C GLN A 115 11.11 -8.01 -11.27
N ASP A 116 10.28 -9.01 -11.59
CA ASP A 116 8.84 -8.84 -11.73
C ASP A 116 8.18 -8.64 -10.36
N MET A 117 7.38 -7.56 -10.25
CA MET A 117 6.59 -7.23 -9.06
C MET A 117 5.16 -7.75 -9.14
N ILE A 118 4.70 -8.11 -10.33
CA ILE A 118 3.40 -8.74 -10.58
C ILE A 118 3.69 -10.13 -11.11
N LYS A 119 3.09 -11.14 -10.48
CA LYS A 119 3.23 -12.54 -10.91
C LYS A 119 2.67 -12.72 -12.31
N GLU A 120 3.34 -13.52 -13.13
CA GLU A 120 2.86 -13.86 -14.47
C GLU A 120 1.42 -14.40 -14.44
N GLY A 121 0.58 -13.88 -15.35
CA GLY A 121 -0.84 -14.20 -15.42
C GLY A 121 -1.73 -13.43 -14.45
N GLU A 122 -1.16 -12.63 -13.56
CA GLU A 122 -1.88 -11.76 -12.63
C GLU A 122 -1.89 -10.31 -13.12
N ALA A 123 -2.69 -9.46 -12.46
CA ALA A 123 -2.78 -8.03 -12.76
C ALA A 123 -3.07 -7.22 -11.50
N LEU A 124 -2.68 -5.94 -11.51
CA LEU A 124 -3.13 -5.00 -10.49
C LEU A 124 -4.57 -4.58 -10.79
N THR A 125 -5.51 -5.18 -10.07
CA THR A 125 -6.94 -4.95 -10.25
C THR A 125 -7.57 -4.23 -9.06
N PRO A 126 -8.57 -3.36 -9.27
CA PRO A 126 -9.36 -2.79 -8.20
C PRO A 126 -10.12 -3.87 -7.42
N ASN A 127 -10.16 -3.74 -6.10
CA ASN A 127 -10.92 -4.61 -5.24
C ASN A 127 -11.90 -3.80 -4.39
N PHE A 128 -13.18 -4.17 -4.43
CA PHE A 128 -14.26 -3.51 -3.69
C PHE A 128 -14.86 -4.43 -2.63
N TRP A 129 -14.25 -5.58 -2.36
CA TRP A 129 -14.79 -6.56 -1.45
C TRP A 129 -13.75 -6.97 -0.40
N ARG A 130 -14.24 -7.19 0.81
CA ARG A 130 -13.48 -7.84 1.88
C ARG A 130 -14.22 -9.07 2.38
N ALA A 131 -13.55 -9.96 3.09
CA ALA A 131 -14.20 -11.07 3.77
C ALA A 131 -15.24 -10.53 4.77
N PRO A 132 -16.52 -10.96 4.69
CA PRO A 132 -17.53 -10.54 5.65
C PRO A 132 -17.19 -11.00 7.07
N THR A 133 -17.45 -10.15 8.04
CA THR A 133 -17.38 -10.47 9.47
C THR A 133 -18.74 -11.00 9.96
N ASP A 134 -18.80 -11.51 11.20
CA ASP A 134 -20.05 -11.95 11.84
C ASP A 134 -21.09 -10.83 11.89
N ASN A 135 -20.67 -9.59 12.11
CA ASN A 135 -21.56 -8.43 12.09
C ASN A 135 -22.14 -8.17 10.70
N ASP A 136 -21.33 -8.35 9.64
CA ASP A 136 -21.80 -8.22 8.26
C ASP A 136 -22.84 -9.31 7.95
N PHE A 137 -22.61 -10.56 8.40
CA PHE A 137 -23.58 -11.66 8.25
C PHE A 137 -24.86 -11.36 9.02
N GLY A 138 -24.77 -10.91 10.27
CA GLY A 138 -25.93 -10.55 11.07
C GLY A 138 -26.79 -9.44 10.46
N ALA A 139 -26.14 -8.43 9.84
CA ALA A 139 -26.81 -7.34 9.12
C ALA A 139 -27.20 -7.68 7.67
N GLY A 140 -26.85 -8.87 7.17
CA GLY A 140 -27.15 -9.31 5.80
C GLY A 140 -26.39 -8.54 4.71
N LEU A 141 -25.27 -7.84 5.05
CA LEU A 141 -24.53 -6.97 4.13
C LEU A 141 -23.94 -7.73 2.95
N GLN A 142 -23.48 -8.96 3.15
CA GLN A 142 -22.96 -9.83 2.10
C GLN A 142 -24.01 -10.18 1.02
N LYS A 143 -25.30 -10.11 1.35
CA LYS A 143 -26.40 -10.26 0.39
C LYS A 143 -26.78 -8.92 -0.24
N LYS A 144 -26.93 -7.89 0.61
CA LYS A 144 -27.33 -6.54 0.19
C LYS A 144 -26.35 -5.92 -0.80
N TYR A 145 -25.05 -6.12 -0.58
CA TYR A 145 -23.96 -5.55 -1.39
C TYR A 145 -23.24 -6.58 -2.26
N ALA A 146 -23.87 -7.72 -2.55
CA ALA A 146 -23.27 -8.80 -3.34
C ALA A 146 -22.73 -8.35 -4.71
N ALA A 147 -23.34 -7.33 -5.34
CA ALA A 147 -22.89 -6.77 -6.59
C ALA A 147 -21.46 -6.21 -6.55
N TRP A 148 -21.02 -5.75 -5.37
CA TRP A 148 -19.68 -5.22 -5.18
C TRP A 148 -18.58 -6.29 -5.05
N LYS A 149 -18.95 -7.54 -4.89
CA LYS A 149 -17.98 -8.64 -4.83
C LYS A 149 -17.25 -8.83 -6.16
N ASN A 150 -18.01 -8.76 -7.26
CA ASN A 150 -17.48 -8.84 -8.61
C ASN A 150 -18.23 -7.85 -9.49
N PRO A 151 -18.00 -6.54 -9.35
CA PRO A 151 -18.65 -5.58 -10.20
C PRO A 151 -18.15 -5.75 -11.63
N GLU A 152 -19.06 -5.69 -12.59
CA GLU A 152 -18.70 -5.68 -14.00
C GLU A 152 -17.91 -4.40 -14.28
N MET A 153 -16.71 -4.53 -14.84
CA MET A 153 -15.83 -3.41 -15.18
C MET A 153 -15.61 -3.39 -16.69
N LYS A 154 -16.27 -2.45 -17.38
CA LYS A 154 -16.15 -2.26 -18.82
C LYS A 154 -15.17 -1.12 -19.08
N LEU A 155 -14.02 -1.43 -19.65
CA LEU A 155 -13.07 -0.41 -20.09
C LEU A 155 -13.73 0.45 -21.18
N THR A 156 -13.80 1.76 -20.98
CA THR A 156 -14.33 2.71 -21.94
C THR A 156 -13.24 3.49 -22.65
N SER A 157 -12.11 3.70 -21.99
CA SER A 157 -10.93 4.30 -22.61
C SER A 157 -9.64 3.93 -21.85
N LEU A 158 -8.56 3.79 -22.63
CA LEU A 158 -7.18 3.71 -22.13
C LEU A 158 -6.36 4.73 -22.90
N ASN A 159 -5.93 5.78 -22.22
CA ASN A 159 -5.16 6.87 -22.82
C ASN A 159 -3.83 7.05 -22.09
N GLN A 160 -2.85 7.60 -22.81
CA GLN A 160 -1.58 8.00 -22.24
C GLN A 160 -1.22 9.42 -22.65
N ARG A 161 -0.46 10.12 -21.80
CA ARG A 161 0.16 11.40 -22.11
C ARG A 161 1.46 11.56 -21.34
N MET A 162 2.32 12.42 -21.86
CA MET A 162 3.54 12.83 -21.14
C MET A 162 3.35 14.22 -20.57
N GLU A 163 3.68 14.37 -19.29
CA GLU A 163 3.62 15.65 -18.57
C GLU A 163 4.79 15.72 -17.58
N ASN A 164 5.55 16.82 -17.60
CA ASN A 164 6.70 17.05 -16.70
C ASN A 164 7.69 15.87 -16.64
N LYS A 165 8.05 15.29 -17.77
CA LYS A 165 8.90 14.10 -17.88
C LYS A 165 8.36 12.86 -17.16
N GLN A 166 7.06 12.80 -16.89
CA GLN A 166 6.34 11.65 -16.36
C GLN A 166 5.36 11.14 -17.41
N VAL A 167 5.12 9.85 -17.41
CA VAL A 167 4.06 9.26 -18.23
C VAL A 167 2.83 9.08 -17.36
N ILE A 168 1.70 9.55 -17.85
CA ILE A 168 0.39 9.41 -17.19
C ILE A 168 -0.43 8.46 -18.06
N VAL A 169 -0.86 7.35 -17.48
CA VAL A 169 -1.79 6.39 -18.10
C VAL A 169 -3.12 6.50 -17.38
N GLU A 170 -4.20 6.66 -18.12
CA GLU A 170 -5.55 6.79 -17.60
C GLU A 170 -6.46 5.71 -18.20
N ALA A 171 -7.03 4.88 -17.34
CA ALA A 171 -8.04 3.89 -17.69
C ALA A 171 -9.39 4.27 -17.06
N VAL A 172 -10.43 4.37 -17.90
CA VAL A 172 -11.78 4.73 -17.48
C VAL A 172 -12.70 3.54 -17.66
N TYR A 173 -13.46 3.23 -16.62
CA TYR A 173 -14.37 2.09 -16.61
C TYR A 173 -15.79 2.53 -16.31
N ASP A 174 -16.74 1.90 -16.99
CA ASP A 174 -18.15 1.90 -16.63
C ASP A 174 -18.45 0.64 -15.78
N MET A 175 -19.18 0.82 -14.69
CA MET A 175 -19.54 -0.24 -13.73
C MET A 175 -21.07 -0.37 -13.63
N PRO A 176 -21.73 -0.94 -14.65
CA PRO A 176 -23.20 -0.89 -14.77
C PRO A 176 -23.92 -1.63 -13.66
N THR A 177 -23.35 -2.73 -13.14
CA THR A 177 -23.97 -3.54 -12.08
C THR A 177 -24.11 -2.81 -10.75
N VAL A 178 -23.31 -1.78 -10.52
CA VAL A 178 -23.32 -0.97 -9.29
C VAL A 178 -23.61 0.51 -9.58
N SER A 179 -23.94 0.87 -10.84
CA SER A 179 -24.25 2.24 -11.28
C SER A 179 -23.16 3.24 -10.90
N ALA A 180 -21.91 2.90 -11.23
CA ALA A 180 -20.75 3.72 -10.92
C ALA A 180 -19.78 3.81 -12.12
N LYS A 181 -18.85 4.77 -12.04
CA LYS A 181 -17.69 4.90 -12.94
C LYS A 181 -16.42 4.88 -12.11
N LEU A 182 -15.36 4.28 -12.67
CA LEU A 182 -14.06 4.24 -12.05
C LEU A 182 -13.00 4.80 -13.00
N ASN A 183 -12.19 5.70 -12.48
CA ASN A 183 -10.99 6.19 -13.17
C ASN A 183 -9.76 5.69 -12.41
N LEU A 184 -8.88 5.00 -13.11
CA LEU A 184 -7.54 4.66 -12.64
C LEU A 184 -6.54 5.57 -13.35
N THR A 185 -5.70 6.25 -12.58
CA THR A 185 -4.63 7.09 -13.10
C THR A 185 -3.31 6.59 -12.55
N TYR A 186 -2.39 6.26 -13.45
CA TYR A 186 -1.04 5.83 -13.12
C TYR A 186 -0.07 6.93 -13.55
N VAL A 187 0.63 7.52 -12.60
CA VAL A 187 1.70 8.49 -12.89
C VAL A 187 3.03 7.80 -12.69
N ILE A 188 3.82 7.68 -13.74
CA ILE A 188 5.08 6.92 -13.80
C ILE A 188 6.23 7.90 -13.98
N ASN A 189 7.17 7.96 -13.04
CA ASN A 189 8.34 8.82 -13.14
C ASN A 189 9.52 8.14 -13.87
N ASN A 190 10.60 8.86 -14.05
CA ASN A 190 11.81 8.39 -14.74
C ASN A 190 12.60 7.28 -14.02
N LYS A 191 12.23 6.93 -12.80
CA LYS A 191 12.80 5.81 -12.01
C LYS A 191 11.86 4.62 -11.90
N GLY A 192 10.71 4.67 -12.56
CA GLY A 192 9.70 3.61 -12.52
C GLY A 192 8.83 3.61 -11.29
N ALA A 193 8.94 4.61 -10.39
CA ALA A 193 7.98 4.73 -9.31
C ALA A 193 6.61 5.12 -9.88
N ILE A 194 5.56 4.44 -9.41
CA ILE A 194 4.20 4.57 -9.92
C ILE A 194 3.29 5.08 -8.80
N LYS A 195 2.62 6.21 -9.03
CA LYS A 195 1.50 6.65 -8.20
C LYS A 195 0.21 6.21 -8.85
N VAL A 196 -0.54 5.36 -8.17
CA VAL A 196 -1.87 4.92 -8.60
C VAL A 196 -2.91 5.75 -7.88
N THR A 197 -3.80 6.37 -8.64
CA THR A 197 -4.97 7.08 -8.10
C THR A 197 -6.22 6.38 -8.60
N GLN A 198 -7.08 6.00 -7.68
CA GLN A 198 -8.38 5.41 -7.95
C GLN A 198 -9.46 6.40 -7.55
N LYS A 199 -10.29 6.82 -8.51
CA LYS A 199 -11.42 7.73 -8.29
C LYS A 199 -12.70 7.09 -8.78
N MET A 200 -13.59 6.79 -7.86
CA MET A 200 -14.92 6.28 -8.15
C MET A 200 -15.96 7.40 -8.08
N THR A 201 -16.88 7.41 -9.01
CA THR A 201 -18.06 8.27 -9.00
C THR A 201 -19.28 7.37 -9.11
N ALA A 202 -20.10 7.37 -8.06
CA ALA A 202 -21.33 6.61 -8.01
C ALA A 202 -22.52 7.49 -8.37
N ASP A 203 -23.49 6.93 -9.08
CA ASP A 203 -24.75 7.60 -9.36
C ASP A 203 -25.62 7.65 -8.09
N LYS A 204 -26.63 8.55 -8.08
CA LYS A 204 -27.56 8.68 -6.95
C LYS A 204 -28.31 7.38 -6.62
N ASN A 205 -28.42 6.48 -7.58
CA ASN A 205 -29.08 5.19 -7.46
C ASN A 205 -28.08 4.01 -7.34
N ALA A 206 -26.81 4.29 -7.03
CA ALA A 206 -25.81 3.26 -6.81
C ALA A 206 -26.24 2.31 -5.68
N LYS A 207 -26.00 1.01 -5.87
CA LYS A 207 -26.37 -0.05 -4.93
C LYS A 207 -25.39 -0.15 -3.80
#